data_73486202e8ae1457d55a4372568a28bb
#
_entry.id   73486202e8ae1457d55a4372568a28bb
#
_cell.length_a   1.000
_cell.length_b   1.000
_cell.length_c   1.000
_cell.angle_alpha   90.00
_cell.angle_beta   90.00
_cell.angle_gamma   90.00
#
_symmetry.space_group_name_H-M   'P 1'
#
loop_
_entity.id
_entity.type
_entity.pdbx_description
1 polymer ?
#
loop_
_entity_poly.entity_id
_entity_poly.type
_entity_poly.pdbx_seq_one_letter_code
_entity_poly.pdbx_strand_id
1 'polypeptide(L)'
;DGYVSLEANPHLAHDTEGTVASARALWAEVDRANCLIKIPGTPAGCPAITTCLAEGIDINVTLIFGLEQYKAVMEAYVAGLEGADAAGLDLSQIHSVASFFVSRVDTEIDKRLEASGADASLFGRAGIANARLAYEAYEEFFSGPRWEALAAKGANKQRPLWASTGVKN
;
A
#
# COMPACT_ATOMS: atom_id res chain seq x y z
N ASP A 1 5.38 -3.07 20.31
CA ASP A 1 3.98 -2.79 20.04
C ASP A 1 3.73 -2.88 18.55
N GLY A 2 2.82 -3.77 18.14
CA GLY A 2 2.55 -4.04 16.74
C GLY A 2 1.26 -3.37 16.26
N TYR A 3 1.17 -3.17 14.93
CA TYR A 3 -0.05 -2.71 14.28
C TYR A 3 -0.92 -3.90 13.89
N VAL A 4 -2.24 -3.69 13.92
CA VAL A 4 -3.25 -4.63 13.44
C VAL A 4 -4.01 -3.98 12.29
N SER A 5 -4.24 -4.72 11.22
CA SER A 5 -5.00 -4.23 10.06
C SER A 5 -6.39 -4.83 10.03
N LEU A 6 -7.41 -3.98 9.90
CA LEU A 6 -8.81 -4.36 9.69
C LEU A 6 -9.22 -4.02 8.26
N GLU A 7 -9.68 -5.01 7.52
CA GLU A 7 -9.98 -4.86 6.09
C GLU A 7 -11.36 -4.23 5.87
N ALA A 8 -11.40 -3.18 5.03
CA ALA A 8 -12.67 -2.66 4.52
C ALA A 8 -13.37 -3.75 3.66
N ASN A 9 -14.68 -3.62 3.51
CA ASN A 9 -15.47 -4.61 2.76
C ASN A 9 -14.92 -4.74 1.32
N PRO A 10 -14.50 -5.94 0.88
CA PRO A 10 -13.88 -6.14 -0.44
C PRO A 10 -14.83 -5.84 -1.61
N HIS A 11 -16.14 -5.88 -1.41
CA HIS A 11 -17.11 -5.49 -2.43
C HIS A 11 -17.04 -4.00 -2.80
N LEU A 12 -16.39 -3.17 -1.96
CA LEU A 12 -16.19 -1.74 -2.20
C LEU A 12 -14.88 -1.43 -2.95
N ALA A 13 -14.14 -2.43 -3.40
CA ALA A 13 -12.82 -2.25 -4.04
C ALA A 13 -12.82 -1.33 -5.28
N HIS A 14 -13.99 -1.10 -5.88
CA HIS A 14 -14.19 -0.21 -7.02
C HIS A 14 -15.16 0.94 -6.72
N ASP A 15 -15.46 1.18 -5.45
CA ASP A 15 -16.33 2.25 -4.96
C ASP A 15 -15.55 3.13 -3.97
N THR A 16 -15.12 4.29 -4.42
CA THR A 16 -14.34 5.24 -3.62
C THR A 16 -15.13 5.76 -2.42
N GLU A 17 -16.37 6.20 -2.63
CA GLU A 17 -17.20 6.79 -1.57
C GLU A 17 -17.58 5.75 -0.51
N GLY A 18 -18.00 4.57 -0.94
CA GLY A 18 -18.30 3.46 -0.05
C GLY A 18 -17.08 3.01 0.75
N THR A 19 -15.89 2.98 0.14
CA THR A 19 -14.63 2.66 0.83
C THR A 19 -14.30 3.68 1.91
N VAL A 20 -14.41 4.99 1.62
CA VAL A 20 -14.17 6.06 2.60
C VAL A 20 -15.16 5.95 3.76
N ALA A 21 -16.44 5.77 3.47
CA ALA A 21 -17.47 5.63 4.51
C ALA A 21 -17.21 4.41 5.42
N SER A 22 -16.85 3.27 4.82
CA SER A 22 -16.48 2.05 5.56
C SER A 22 -15.23 2.25 6.41
N ALA A 23 -14.19 2.89 5.87
CA ALA A 23 -12.95 3.16 6.59
C ALA A 23 -13.17 4.05 7.81
N ARG A 24 -13.94 5.13 7.67
CA ARG A 24 -14.31 6.02 8.79
C ARG A 24 -15.07 5.28 9.88
N ALA A 25 -16.05 4.46 9.51
CA ALA A 25 -16.85 3.69 10.47
C ALA A 25 -15.98 2.70 11.26
N LEU A 26 -15.14 1.91 10.57
CA LEU A 26 -14.24 0.94 11.20
C LEU A 26 -13.19 1.61 12.09
N TRP A 27 -12.62 2.73 11.64
CA TRP A 27 -11.65 3.50 12.41
C TRP A 27 -12.24 4.01 13.72
N ALA A 28 -13.44 4.61 13.65
CA ALA A 28 -14.15 5.11 14.83
C ALA A 28 -14.60 3.97 15.79
N GLU A 29 -15.01 2.83 15.24
CA GLU A 29 -15.46 1.66 16.06
C GLU A 29 -14.29 1.03 16.81
N VAL A 30 -13.13 0.88 16.18
CA VAL A 30 -11.94 0.27 16.80
C VAL A 30 -11.31 1.21 17.83
N ASP A 31 -11.21 2.49 17.54
CA ASP A 31 -10.66 3.54 18.41
C ASP A 31 -9.35 3.11 19.11
N ARG A 32 -8.36 2.73 18.32
CA ARG A 32 -7.02 2.32 18.80
C ARG A 32 -5.92 2.87 17.90
N ALA A 33 -4.91 3.46 18.49
CA ALA A 33 -3.77 4.08 17.80
C ALA A 33 -2.91 3.09 17.00
N ASN A 34 -3.03 1.79 17.22
CA ASN A 34 -2.30 0.77 16.47
C ASN A 34 -3.17 0.01 15.46
N CYS A 35 -4.29 0.57 15.05
CA CYS A 35 -5.13 0.05 13.99
C CYS A 35 -4.72 0.65 12.64
N LEU A 36 -4.73 -0.14 11.59
CA LEU A 36 -4.62 0.30 10.20
C LEU A 36 -5.87 -0.18 9.46
N ILE A 37 -6.54 0.71 8.75
CA ILE A 37 -7.63 0.28 7.86
C ILE A 37 -7.04 -0.20 6.55
N LYS A 38 -7.40 -1.41 6.14
CA LYS A 38 -6.84 -2.05 4.95
C LYS A 38 -7.71 -1.77 3.75
N ILE A 39 -7.13 -1.07 2.75
CA ILE A 39 -7.80 -0.63 1.52
C ILE A 39 -7.00 -1.18 0.32
N PRO A 40 -7.65 -1.80 -0.69
CA PRO A 40 -6.97 -2.26 -1.89
C PRO A 40 -6.47 -1.09 -2.75
N GLY A 41 -5.25 -1.24 -3.31
CA GLY A 41 -4.61 -0.25 -4.21
C GLY A 41 -5.20 -0.27 -5.62
N THR A 42 -6.52 -0.25 -5.75
CA THR A 42 -7.21 -0.13 -7.04
C THR A 42 -7.24 1.33 -7.52
N PRO A 43 -7.55 1.60 -8.80
CA PRO A 43 -7.76 2.97 -9.26
C PRO A 43 -8.82 3.75 -8.47
N ALA A 44 -9.89 3.07 -8.00
CA ALA A 44 -10.90 3.66 -7.12
C ALA A 44 -10.45 3.72 -5.65
N GLY A 45 -9.55 2.83 -5.23
CA GLY A 45 -8.98 2.81 -3.89
C GLY A 45 -8.01 3.96 -3.63
N CYS A 46 -7.22 4.38 -4.63
CA CYS A 46 -6.24 5.46 -4.45
C CYS A 46 -6.86 6.79 -3.97
N PRO A 47 -7.96 7.31 -4.54
CA PRO A 47 -8.64 8.48 -4.00
C PRO A 47 -9.19 8.29 -2.58
N ALA A 48 -9.67 7.08 -2.26
CA ALA A 48 -10.14 6.76 -0.90
C ALA A 48 -8.98 6.77 0.10
N ILE A 49 -7.82 6.21 -0.27
CA ILE A 49 -6.59 6.24 0.53
C ILE A 49 -6.17 7.68 0.81
N THR A 50 -6.12 8.53 -0.22
CA THR A 50 -5.79 9.96 -0.09
C THR A 50 -6.73 10.67 0.90
N THR A 51 -8.04 10.46 0.76
CA THR A 51 -9.05 11.08 1.62
C THR A 51 -8.89 10.63 3.08
N CYS A 52 -8.77 9.32 3.32
CA CYS A 52 -8.63 8.77 4.67
C CYS A 52 -7.36 9.27 5.37
N LEU A 53 -6.23 9.28 4.66
CA LEU A 53 -4.96 9.79 5.21
C LEU A 53 -5.03 11.30 5.52
N ALA A 54 -5.70 12.09 4.66
CA ALA A 54 -5.92 13.51 4.91
C ALA A 54 -6.78 13.78 6.16
N GLU A 55 -7.54 12.80 6.61
CA GLU A 55 -8.34 12.81 7.83
C GLU A 55 -7.62 12.20 9.05
N GLY A 56 -6.37 11.76 8.89
CA GLY A 56 -5.58 11.16 9.96
C GLY A 56 -5.90 9.68 10.23
N ILE A 57 -6.54 8.98 9.29
CA ILE A 57 -6.82 7.55 9.39
C ILE A 57 -5.61 6.77 8.87
N ASP A 58 -5.05 5.90 9.69
CA ASP A 58 -3.93 5.04 9.34
C ASP A 58 -4.33 3.93 8.35
N ILE A 59 -3.54 3.75 7.29
CA ILE A 59 -3.92 2.89 6.16
C ILE A 59 -2.86 1.81 5.88
N ASN A 60 -3.33 0.56 5.71
CA ASN A 60 -2.59 -0.51 5.06
C ASN A 60 -3.11 -0.68 3.63
N VAL A 61 -2.34 -0.19 2.64
CA VAL A 61 -2.72 -0.41 1.23
C VAL A 61 -2.38 -1.84 0.83
N THR A 62 -3.35 -2.56 0.28
CA THR A 62 -3.18 -4.00 -0.02
C THR A 62 -3.42 -4.33 -1.49
N LEU A 63 -3.13 -5.59 -1.86
CA LEU A 63 -3.30 -6.14 -3.19
C LEU A 63 -2.49 -5.39 -4.25
N ILE A 64 -1.26 -5.03 -3.90
CA ILE A 64 -0.30 -4.41 -4.81
C ILE A 64 0.55 -5.52 -5.45
N PHE A 65 0.55 -5.60 -6.78
CA PHE A 65 1.25 -6.63 -7.54
C PHE A 65 2.22 -6.07 -8.58
N GLY A 66 2.04 -4.83 -9.02
CA GLY A 66 2.83 -4.22 -10.09
C GLY A 66 3.42 -2.87 -9.71
N LEU A 67 4.49 -2.50 -10.42
CA LEU A 67 5.25 -1.27 -10.13
C LEU A 67 4.45 0.00 -10.38
N GLU A 68 3.69 0.07 -11.48
CA GLU A 68 2.88 1.24 -11.80
C GLU A 68 1.74 1.43 -10.79
N GLN A 69 1.13 0.33 -10.35
CA GLN A 69 0.14 0.36 -9.27
C GLN A 69 0.80 0.86 -7.97
N TYR A 70 2.00 0.40 -7.66
CA TYR A 70 2.72 0.81 -6.46
C TYR A 70 3.09 2.30 -6.49
N LYS A 71 3.52 2.81 -7.63
CA LYS A 71 3.76 4.26 -7.81
C LYS A 71 2.49 5.08 -7.55
N ALA A 72 1.35 4.66 -8.09
CA ALA A 72 0.08 5.33 -7.84
C ALA A 72 -0.32 5.31 -6.35
N VAL A 73 -0.01 4.22 -5.65
CA VAL A 73 -0.23 4.10 -4.19
C VAL A 73 0.67 5.04 -3.40
N MET A 74 1.94 5.16 -3.75
CA MET A 74 2.86 6.12 -3.10
C MET A 74 2.43 7.57 -3.35
N GLU A 75 1.96 7.90 -4.56
CA GLU A 75 1.38 9.21 -4.87
C GLU A 75 0.13 9.50 -4.04
N ALA A 76 -0.78 8.54 -3.92
CA ALA A 76 -1.98 8.68 -3.09
C ALA A 76 -1.63 8.90 -1.61
N TYR A 77 -0.58 8.23 -1.11
CA TYR A 77 -0.07 8.42 0.24
C TYR A 77 0.44 9.85 0.47
N VAL A 78 1.33 10.33 -0.39
CA VAL A 78 1.91 11.67 -0.25
C VAL A 78 0.83 12.75 -0.40
N ALA A 79 -0.09 12.61 -1.36
CA ALA A 79 -1.23 13.52 -1.50
C ALA A 79 -2.12 13.55 -0.24
N GLY A 80 -2.32 12.40 0.41
CA GLY A 80 -3.03 12.30 1.67
C GLY A 80 -2.34 13.05 2.80
N LEU A 81 -1.01 12.92 2.92
CA LEU A 81 -0.22 13.65 3.92
C LEU A 81 -0.22 15.17 3.65
N GLU A 82 -0.16 15.60 2.39
CA GLU A 82 -0.30 17.01 2.02
C GLU A 82 -1.66 17.57 2.45
N GLY A 83 -2.73 16.78 2.28
CA GLY A 83 -4.07 17.13 2.77
C GLY A 83 -4.14 17.22 4.30
N ALA A 84 -3.53 16.29 5.01
CA ALA A 84 -3.44 16.29 6.47
C ALA A 84 -2.66 17.51 7.00
N ASP A 85 -1.53 17.84 6.38
CA ASP A 85 -0.72 19.03 6.69
C ASP A 85 -1.52 20.32 6.49
N ALA A 86 -2.24 20.42 5.38
CA ALA A 86 -3.11 21.57 5.10
C ALA A 86 -4.27 21.70 6.12
N ALA A 87 -4.73 20.59 6.68
CA ALA A 87 -5.73 20.52 7.74
C ALA A 87 -5.13 20.78 9.15
N GLY A 88 -3.81 20.92 9.27
CA GLY A 88 -3.11 21.18 10.53
C GLY A 88 -2.96 19.94 11.43
N LEU A 89 -3.03 18.72 10.86
CA LEU A 89 -2.81 17.49 11.61
C LEU A 89 -1.31 17.25 11.87
N ASP A 90 -1.01 16.55 12.95
CA ASP A 90 0.35 16.10 13.27
C ASP A 90 0.74 14.89 12.38
N LEU A 91 1.58 15.13 11.37
CA LEU A 91 2.00 14.11 10.43
C LEU A 91 2.77 12.96 11.09
N SER A 92 3.37 13.18 12.25
CA SER A 92 4.09 12.13 12.98
C SER A 92 3.17 11.03 13.52
N GLN A 93 1.89 11.31 13.65
CA GLN A 93 0.86 10.38 14.12
C GLN A 93 0.18 9.60 12.99
N ILE A 94 0.49 9.91 11.73
CA ILE A 94 -0.12 9.23 10.57
C ILE A 94 0.83 8.14 10.07
N HIS A 95 0.32 6.91 10.02
CA HIS A 95 1.09 5.73 9.63
C HIS A 95 0.46 5.02 8.45
N SER A 96 1.30 4.50 7.57
CA SER A 96 0.85 3.66 6.47
C SER A 96 1.88 2.60 6.10
N VAL A 97 1.39 1.49 5.58
CA VAL A 97 2.19 0.45 4.95
C VAL A 97 1.59 0.09 3.59
N ALA A 98 2.44 -0.36 2.67
CA ALA A 98 2.06 -0.82 1.35
C ALA A 98 2.32 -2.34 1.25
N SER A 99 1.27 -3.14 1.28
CA SER A 99 1.35 -4.60 1.20
C SER A 99 1.57 -5.04 -0.24
N PHE A 100 2.84 -5.27 -0.59
CA PHE A 100 3.28 -5.71 -1.91
C PHE A 100 3.39 -7.24 -1.94
N PHE A 101 2.68 -7.87 -2.88
CA PHE A 101 2.53 -9.33 -2.94
C PHE A 101 3.64 -9.98 -3.73
N VAL A 102 4.24 -11.03 -3.18
CA VAL A 102 5.43 -11.70 -3.73
C VAL A 102 5.09 -13.05 -4.36
N SER A 103 4.73 -14.07 -3.57
CA SER A 103 4.60 -15.44 -4.08
C SER A 103 3.44 -15.66 -5.06
N ARG A 104 2.39 -14.83 -5.00
CA ARG A 104 1.31 -14.90 -6.00
C ARG A 104 1.77 -14.47 -7.38
N VAL A 105 2.78 -13.59 -7.47
CA VAL A 105 3.42 -13.23 -8.74
C VAL A 105 4.15 -14.44 -9.32
N ASP A 106 4.93 -15.15 -8.51
CA ASP A 106 5.60 -16.38 -8.95
C ASP A 106 4.59 -17.41 -9.46
N THR A 107 3.53 -17.69 -8.69
CA THR A 107 2.50 -18.67 -9.06
C THR A 107 1.89 -18.38 -10.44
N GLU A 108 1.57 -17.11 -10.74
CA GLU A 108 0.97 -16.76 -12.02
C GLU A 108 2.00 -16.72 -13.17
N ILE A 109 3.21 -16.24 -12.92
CA ILE A 109 4.25 -16.16 -13.93
C ILE A 109 4.78 -17.57 -14.26
N ASP A 110 5.03 -18.41 -13.25
CA ASP A 110 5.52 -19.79 -13.46
C ASP A 110 4.52 -20.60 -14.29
N LYS A 111 3.22 -20.47 -14.01
CA LYS A 111 2.16 -21.08 -14.84
C LYS A 111 2.25 -20.66 -16.32
N ARG A 112 2.53 -19.38 -16.58
CA ARG A 112 2.68 -18.87 -17.95
C ARG A 112 3.99 -19.33 -18.59
N LEU A 113 5.08 -19.39 -17.85
CA LEU A 113 6.36 -19.89 -18.30
C LEU A 113 6.26 -21.39 -18.68
N GLU A 114 5.61 -22.19 -17.84
CA GLU A 114 5.35 -23.60 -18.13
C GLU A 114 4.54 -23.77 -19.42
N ALA A 115 3.45 -23.03 -19.56
CA ALA A 115 2.60 -23.07 -20.77
C ALA A 115 3.33 -22.64 -22.06
N SER A 116 4.35 -21.79 -21.94
CA SER A 116 5.19 -21.35 -23.08
C SER A 116 6.38 -22.26 -23.37
N GLY A 117 6.62 -23.28 -22.54
CA GLY A 117 7.80 -24.17 -22.65
C GLY A 117 9.12 -23.47 -22.29
N ALA A 118 9.08 -22.46 -21.43
CA ALA A 118 10.26 -21.73 -20.99
C ALA A 118 11.18 -22.59 -20.11
N ASP A 119 12.44 -22.17 -20.01
CA ASP A 119 13.44 -22.84 -19.20
C ASP A 119 13.03 -22.85 -17.70
N ALA A 120 13.08 -24.02 -17.07
CA ALA A 120 12.73 -24.22 -15.67
C ALA A 120 13.59 -23.39 -14.70
N SER A 121 14.78 -22.95 -15.11
CA SER A 121 15.64 -22.06 -14.30
C SER A 121 15.05 -20.68 -14.05
N LEU A 122 13.99 -20.30 -14.77
CA LEU A 122 13.27 -19.03 -14.61
C LEU A 122 12.18 -19.10 -13.53
N PHE A 123 11.75 -20.29 -13.12
CA PHE A 123 10.67 -20.45 -12.15
C PHE A 123 11.06 -19.96 -10.75
N GLY A 124 10.09 -19.40 -10.03
CA GLY A 124 10.26 -18.88 -8.67
C GLY A 124 11.13 -17.63 -8.56
N ARG A 125 11.35 -16.90 -9.65
CA ARG A 125 12.23 -15.71 -9.67
C ARG A 125 11.50 -14.39 -9.87
N ALA A 126 10.33 -14.41 -10.49
CA ALA A 126 9.62 -13.21 -10.88
C ALA A 126 9.15 -12.37 -9.67
N GLY A 127 8.64 -13.03 -8.63
CA GLY A 127 8.16 -12.34 -7.42
C GLY A 127 9.27 -11.60 -6.69
N ILE A 128 10.44 -12.23 -6.52
CA ILE A 128 11.60 -11.59 -5.87
C ILE A 128 12.15 -10.45 -6.73
N ALA A 129 12.26 -10.66 -8.06
CA ALA A 129 12.72 -9.60 -8.97
C ALA A 129 11.78 -8.40 -8.92
N ASN A 130 10.46 -8.63 -8.97
CA ASN A 130 9.45 -7.59 -8.85
C ASN A 130 9.52 -6.85 -7.51
N ALA A 131 9.71 -7.56 -6.40
CA ALA A 131 9.86 -6.96 -5.07
C ALA A 131 11.14 -6.09 -4.96
N ARG A 132 12.26 -6.51 -5.58
CA ARG A 132 13.49 -5.70 -5.62
C ARG A 132 13.28 -4.39 -6.38
N LEU A 133 12.63 -4.44 -7.54
CA LEU A 133 12.29 -3.24 -8.31
C LEU A 133 11.30 -2.34 -7.56
N ALA A 134 10.35 -2.92 -6.83
CA ALA A 134 9.45 -2.16 -5.97
C ALA A 134 10.20 -1.45 -4.84
N TYR A 135 11.21 -2.09 -4.25
CA TYR A 135 12.02 -1.47 -3.21
C TYR A 135 12.89 -0.33 -3.75
N GLU A 136 13.48 -0.51 -4.93
CA GLU A 136 14.20 0.56 -5.63
C GLU A 136 13.29 1.76 -5.90
N ALA A 137 12.10 1.52 -6.43
CA ALA A 137 11.11 2.58 -6.66
C ALA A 137 10.69 3.29 -5.36
N TYR A 138 10.59 2.55 -4.24
CA TYR A 138 10.34 3.12 -2.92
C TYR A 138 11.47 4.05 -2.46
N GLU A 139 12.72 3.63 -2.58
CA GLU A 139 13.88 4.44 -2.17
C GLU A 139 13.97 5.72 -3.01
N GLU A 140 13.78 5.62 -4.32
CA GLU A 140 13.76 6.76 -5.23
C GLU A 140 12.62 7.74 -4.90
N PHE A 141 11.40 7.24 -4.74
CA PHE A 141 10.21 8.06 -4.49
C PHE A 141 10.31 8.85 -3.17
N PHE A 142 10.78 8.20 -2.10
CA PHE A 142 10.92 8.82 -0.78
C PHE A 142 12.30 9.46 -0.55
N SER A 143 12.95 9.97 -1.60
CA SER A 143 14.20 10.72 -1.54
C SER A 143 14.14 12.10 -2.21
N GLY A 144 13.01 12.48 -2.79
CA GLY A 144 12.85 13.74 -3.51
C GLY A 144 12.43 14.92 -2.64
N PRO A 145 12.55 16.16 -3.13
CA PRO A 145 12.27 17.38 -2.35
C PRO A 145 10.81 17.47 -1.86
N ARG A 146 9.85 16.91 -2.58
CA ARG A 146 8.45 16.83 -2.15
C ARG A 146 8.30 16.00 -0.86
N TRP A 147 8.96 14.85 -0.82
CA TRP A 147 9.00 14.03 0.37
C TRP A 147 9.75 14.70 1.53
N GLU A 148 10.91 15.28 1.26
CA GLU A 148 11.73 15.95 2.28
C GLU A 148 10.98 17.06 2.99
N ALA A 149 10.13 17.81 2.28
CA ALA A 149 9.28 18.84 2.86
C ALA A 149 8.26 18.28 3.88
N LEU A 150 7.68 17.11 3.63
CA LEU A 150 6.78 16.42 4.57
C LEU A 150 7.56 15.78 5.72
N ALA A 151 8.69 15.17 5.44
CA ALA A 151 9.56 14.55 6.44
C ALA A 151 10.07 15.60 7.47
N ALA A 152 10.37 16.82 7.01
CA ALA A 152 10.74 17.94 7.90
C ALA A 152 9.61 18.34 8.87
N LYS A 153 8.36 17.97 8.56
CA LYS A 153 7.17 18.16 9.40
C LYS A 153 6.81 16.92 10.23
N GLY A 154 7.69 15.90 10.25
CA GLY A 154 7.51 14.70 11.04
C GLY A 154 6.83 13.53 10.31
N ALA A 155 6.55 13.63 9.00
CA ALA A 155 5.90 12.55 8.26
C ALA A 155 6.72 11.26 8.27
N ASN A 156 6.04 10.13 8.41
CA ASN A 156 6.62 8.79 8.31
C ASN A 156 6.58 8.30 6.86
N LYS A 157 7.58 7.53 6.41
CA LYS A 157 7.53 6.87 5.09
C LYS A 157 6.47 5.75 5.11
N GLN A 158 5.74 5.59 4.00
CA GLN A 158 4.89 4.43 3.79
C GLN A 158 5.76 3.20 3.53
N ARG A 159 6.01 2.40 4.56
CA ARG A 159 6.92 1.25 4.44
C ARG A 159 6.34 0.14 3.57
N PRO A 160 7.14 -0.46 2.64
CA PRO A 160 6.72 -1.68 1.98
C PRO A 160 6.57 -2.82 3.01
N LEU A 161 5.44 -3.53 2.93
CA LEU A 161 5.17 -4.75 3.66
C LEU A 161 5.10 -5.90 2.65
N TRP A 162 6.02 -6.85 2.76
CA TRP A 162 6.06 -7.98 1.85
C TRP A 162 4.97 -8.99 2.22
N ALA A 163 3.93 -9.04 1.38
CA ALA A 163 2.78 -9.90 1.58
C ALA A 163 2.88 -11.18 0.75
N SER A 164 2.24 -12.26 1.20
CA SER A 164 2.25 -13.56 0.50
C SER A 164 3.69 -14.01 0.20
N THR A 165 4.51 -14.18 1.25
CA THR A 165 5.93 -14.56 1.14
C THR A 165 6.17 -16.07 1.24
N GLY A 166 5.16 -16.86 1.62
CA GLY A 166 5.25 -18.30 1.71
C GLY A 166 5.35 -18.95 0.33
N VAL A 167 6.28 -19.92 0.19
CA VAL A 167 6.33 -20.77 -0.99
C VAL A 167 5.07 -21.64 -1.02
N LYS A 168 4.37 -21.63 -2.15
CA LYS A 168 3.18 -22.45 -2.39
C LYS A 168 3.59 -23.67 -3.21
N ASN A 169 3.96 -24.74 -2.53
CA ASN A 169 4.23 -26.04 -3.18
C ASN A 169 2.92 -26.79 -3.40
#